data_7fe547cacf93b9c93cf3ef4c3896e2d1
#
_entry.id   7fe547cacf93b9c93cf3ef4c3896e2d1
#
_cell.length_a   1.000
_cell.length_b   1.000
_cell.length_c   1.000
_cell.angle_alpha   90.00
_cell.angle_beta   90.00
_cell.angle_gamma   90.00
#
_symmetry.space_group_name_H-M   'P 1'
#
loop_
_entity.id
_entity.type
_entity.pdbx_description
1 polymer ?
#
loop_
_entity_poly.entity_id
_entity_poly.type
_entity_poly.pdbx_seq_one_letter_code
_entity_poly.pdbx_strand_id
1 'polypeptide(L)'
;KQKIYFPVDGTVYFEPNQQLYGSIQPKRNPVLDQYDFFRDWPKYNKDLRLKAWTVCTHNSPQGLEHPELCVRNAFGDPYIYNLCPANDEVQHYVRALCQDLASIESVECITLETPGYLPFWHGYHHEFGFVPLDFQAQALLALCFSADTKRKAISFGVHADSLQNWVVGRLNQFFASGVY
;
A
#
# COMPACT_ATOMS: atom_id res chain seq x y z
N LYS A 1 -7.13 15.02 31.16
CA LYS A 1 -7.89 15.48 29.98
C LYS A 1 -7.84 14.40 28.91
N GLN A 2 -8.98 13.86 28.53
CA GLN A 2 -9.06 12.87 27.45
C GLN A 2 -8.66 13.53 26.14
N LYS A 3 -7.82 12.85 25.33
CA LYS A 3 -7.43 13.28 23.99
C LYS A 3 -7.89 12.23 22.99
N ILE A 4 -8.42 12.69 21.86
CA ILE A 4 -8.68 11.86 20.69
C ILE A 4 -7.41 11.90 19.84
N TYR A 5 -6.90 10.72 19.50
CA TYR A 5 -5.74 10.58 18.63
C TYR A 5 -6.19 10.07 17.27
N PHE A 6 -5.78 10.78 16.22
CA PHE A 6 -5.94 10.34 14.84
C PHE A 6 -4.55 9.99 14.30
N PRO A 7 -4.33 8.75 13.87
CA PRO A 7 -3.06 8.39 13.25
C PRO A 7 -2.83 9.21 11.98
N VAL A 8 -1.58 9.56 11.72
CA VAL A 8 -1.17 10.22 10.48
C VAL A 8 -0.85 9.12 9.47
N ASP A 9 -1.60 9.06 8.37
CA ASP A 9 -1.42 8.07 7.31
C ASP A 9 -0.02 8.13 6.71
N GLY A 10 0.51 6.97 6.32
CA GLY A 10 1.79 6.82 5.60
C GLY A 10 3.02 7.26 6.38
N THR A 11 2.96 7.33 7.72
CA THR A 11 4.12 7.67 8.55
C THR A 11 4.58 6.49 9.41
N VAL A 12 5.87 6.49 9.76
CA VAL A 12 6.46 5.51 10.68
C VAL A 12 6.62 6.09 12.08
N TYR A 13 6.40 5.26 13.10
CA TYR A 13 6.46 5.63 14.52
C TYR A 13 7.76 5.16 15.18
N PHE A 14 8.83 5.12 14.41
CA PHE A 14 10.20 4.86 14.86
C PHE A 14 11.16 5.79 14.08
N GLU A 15 12.38 5.95 14.54
CA GLU A 15 13.40 6.74 13.83
C GLU A 15 13.98 5.91 12.67
N PRO A 16 13.66 6.21 11.40
CA PRO A 16 14.05 5.36 10.28
C PRO A 16 15.55 5.51 9.95
N ASN A 17 16.21 4.39 9.71
CA ASN A 17 17.56 4.39 9.15
C ASN A 17 17.49 4.61 7.65
N GLN A 18 17.61 5.85 7.21
CA GLN A 18 17.48 6.26 5.82
C GLN A 18 18.43 5.55 4.85
N GLN A 19 19.54 4.98 5.34
CA GLN A 19 20.50 4.25 4.49
C GLN A 19 19.98 2.90 3.99
N LEU A 20 18.92 2.37 4.61
CA LEU A 20 18.30 1.11 4.19
C LEU A 20 17.36 1.27 3.00
N TYR A 21 16.86 2.46 2.76
CA TYR A 21 15.82 2.75 1.77
C TYR A 21 16.39 3.25 0.46
N GLY A 22 15.62 3.09 -0.62
CA GLY A 22 15.94 3.59 -1.96
C GLY A 22 15.32 4.96 -2.24
N SER A 23 14.67 5.08 -3.39
CA SER A 23 13.96 6.31 -3.79
C SER A 23 12.75 6.61 -2.90
N ILE A 24 12.08 5.57 -2.39
CA ILE A 24 10.97 5.71 -1.44
C ILE A 24 11.55 5.75 -0.02
N GLN A 25 11.34 6.86 0.67
CA GLN A 25 11.77 7.06 2.06
C GLN A 25 10.55 7.09 2.99
N PRO A 26 10.59 6.40 4.15
CA PRO A 26 9.49 6.47 5.10
C PRO A 26 9.38 7.86 5.71
N LYS A 27 8.16 8.37 5.82
CA LYS A 27 7.91 9.65 6.47
C LYS A 27 7.84 9.43 7.99
N ARG A 28 8.73 10.09 8.71
CA ARG A 28 8.79 10.05 10.17
C ARG A 28 7.57 10.78 10.78
N ASN A 29 6.89 10.16 11.74
CA ASN A 29 5.79 10.82 12.43
C ASN A 29 6.30 11.89 13.41
N PRO A 30 5.73 13.13 13.40
CA PRO A 30 6.15 14.21 14.28
C PRO A 30 6.01 13.92 15.78
N VAL A 31 5.19 12.93 16.16
CA VAL A 31 5.04 12.55 17.58
C VAL A 31 6.35 12.07 18.19
N LEU A 32 7.29 11.60 17.36
CA LEU A 32 8.61 11.16 17.79
C LEU A 32 9.47 12.29 18.41
N ASP A 33 9.17 13.55 18.13
CA ASP A 33 9.81 14.69 18.78
C ASP A 33 9.46 14.80 20.28
N GLN A 34 8.34 14.22 20.67
CA GLN A 34 7.84 14.24 22.04
C GLN A 34 8.00 12.88 22.73
N TYR A 35 7.85 11.80 21.97
CA TYR A 35 7.79 10.46 22.54
C TYR A 35 8.17 9.40 21.50
N ASP A 36 9.18 8.59 21.80
CA ASP A 36 9.59 7.44 21.00
C ASP A 36 9.21 6.15 21.74
N PHE A 37 8.08 5.56 21.35
CA PHE A 37 7.53 4.39 21.99
C PHE A 37 8.48 3.19 21.95
N PHE A 38 9.09 2.90 20.81
CA PHE A 38 9.97 1.74 20.67
C PHE A 38 11.24 1.86 21.49
N ARG A 39 11.86 3.05 21.50
CA ARG A 39 13.06 3.33 22.30
C ARG A 39 12.76 3.32 23.79
N ASP A 40 11.61 3.86 24.20
CA ASP A 40 11.30 4.07 25.59
C ASP A 40 10.56 2.87 26.22
N TRP A 41 10.04 1.95 25.41
CA TRP A 41 9.28 0.78 25.87
C TRP A 41 9.98 -0.05 26.96
N PRO A 42 11.27 -0.40 26.87
CA PRO A 42 11.94 -1.19 27.90
C PRO A 42 11.92 -0.56 29.31
N LYS A 43 11.71 0.76 29.39
CA LYS A 43 11.58 1.48 30.67
C LYS A 43 10.24 1.25 31.35
N TYR A 44 9.21 0.91 30.57
CA TYR A 44 7.84 0.80 31.08
C TYR A 44 7.46 -0.64 31.44
N ASN A 45 7.81 -1.59 30.58
CA ASN A 45 7.47 -2.99 30.82
C ASN A 45 8.40 -3.93 30.04
N LYS A 46 9.18 -4.73 30.78
CA LYS A 46 10.12 -5.72 30.21
C LYS A 46 9.49 -7.08 29.92
N ASP A 47 8.30 -7.34 30.48
CA ASP A 47 7.63 -8.64 30.39
C ASP A 47 6.70 -8.74 29.20
N LEU A 48 6.33 -7.61 28.59
CA LEU A 48 5.51 -7.57 27.39
C LEU A 48 6.37 -7.49 26.12
N ARG A 49 6.00 -8.30 25.15
CA ARG A 49 6.65 -8.38 23.84
C ARG A 49 5.97 -7.44 22.86
N LEU A 50 6.74 -6.70 22.11
CA LEU A 50 6.21 -5.78 21.08
C LEU A 50 6.04 -6.51 19.75
N LYS A 51 4.85 -6.34 19.17
CA LYS A 51 4.55 -6.70 17.78
C LYS A 51 4.37 -5.42 16.99
N ALA A 52 5.23 -5.18 16.00
CA ALA A 52 5.11 -4.05 15.11
C ALA A 52 4.07 -4.35 14.02
N TRP A 53 2.93 -3.70 14.09
CA TRP A 53 1.93 -3.75 13.03
C TRP A 53 2.36 -2.78 11.92
N THR A 54 2.70 -3.33 10.75
CA THR A 54 3.37 -2.60 9.68
C THR A 54 2.52 -2.58 8.43
N VAL A 55 1.98 -1.42 8.09
CA VAL A 55 1.28 -1.18 6.83
C VAL A 55 2.31 -1.05 5.71
N CYS A 56 2.19 -1.89 4.67
CA CYS A 56 3.21 -2.02 3.63
C CYS A 56 2.92 -1.17 2.40
N THR A 57 2.01 -1.63 1.53
CA THR A 57 1.74 -0.97 0.24
C THR A 57 0.60 0.04 0.30
N HIS A 58 -0.20 0.06 1.36
CA HIS A 58 -1.21 1.07 1.57
C HIS A 58 -0.58 2.35 2.11
N ASN A 59 -0.27 3.30 1.22
CA ASN A 59 0.44 4.53 1.60
C ASN A 59 0.09 5.68 0.65
N SER A 60 -1.01 6.39 0.96
CA SER A 60 -1.49 7.50 0.11
C SER A 60 -0.48 8.65 -0.01
N PRO A 61 0.25 9.08 1.05
CA PRO A 61 1.26 10.11 0.91
C PRO A 61 2.40 9.74 -0.05
N GLN A 62 2.85 8.48 -0.03
CA GLN A 62 3.87 8.01 -0.98
C GLN A 62 3.30 7.87 -2.39
N GLY A 63 2.06 7.41 -2.53
CA GLY A 63 1.43 7.30 -3.84
C GLY A 63 1.14 8.66 -4.49
N LEU A 64 0.89 9.71 -3.72
CA LEU A 64 0.77 11.09 -4.22
C LEU A 64 2.12 11.65 -4.68
N GLU A 65 3.19 11.32 -3.98
CA GLU A 65 4.56 11.76 -4.30
C GLU A 65 5.13 10.97 -5.49
N HIS A 66 4.76 9.69 -5.60
CA HIS A 66 5.27 8.74 -6.60
C HIS A 66 4.12 8.02 -7.33
N PRO A 67 3.27 8.72 -8.10
CA PRO A 67 2.12 8.10 -8.77
C PRO A 67 2.51 7.08 -9.84
N GLU A 68 3.76 7.11 -10.32
CA GLU A 68 4.33 6.13 -11.24
C GLU A 68 4.56 4.76 -10.58
N LEU A 69 4.71 4.72 -9.25
CA LEU A 69 4.92 3.49 -8.47
C LEU A 69 3.60 2.85 -8.00
N CYS A 70 2.46 3.45 -8.32
CA CYS A 70 1.16 2.96 -7.90
C CYS A 70 0.62 1.84 -8.79
N VAL A 71 -0.29 1.06 -8.22
CA VAL A 71 -1.21 0.19 -8.98
C VAL A 71 -1.96 1.04 -10.00
N ARG A 72 -2.13 0.53 -11.23
CA ARG A 72 -2.93 1.18 -12.27
C ARG A 72 -4.01 0.25 -12.76
N ASN A 73 -5.23 0.76 -12.85
CA ASN A 73 -6.36 0.01 -13.41
C ASN A 73 -6.22 -0.20 -14.92
N ALA A 74 -7.20 -0.85 -15.55
CA ALA A 74 -7.19 -1.13 -16.99
C ALA A 74 -7.26 0.14 -17.86
N PHE A 75 -7.78 1.24 -17.33
CA PHE A 75 -7.83 2.54 -18.03
C PHE A 75 -6.53 3.34 -17.88
N GLY A 76 -5.60 2.89 -17.03
CA GLY A 76 -4.32 3.54 -16.75
C GLY A 76 -4.34 4.51 -15.56
N ASP A 77 -5.46 4.63 -14.86
CA ASP A 77 -5.57 5.51 -13.69
C ASP A 77 -4.79 4.95 -12.49
N PRO A 78 -3.98 5.75 -11.80
CA PRO A 78 -3.25 5.29 -10.64
C PRO A 78 -4.15 5.22 -9.41
N TYR A 79 -4.01 4.16 -8.62
CA TYR A 79 -4.57 4.07 -7.28
C TYR A 79 -3.55 4.56 -6.27
N ILE A 80 -3.58 5.87 -5.97
CA ILE A 80 -2.60 6.54 -5.11
C ILE A 80 -2.50 5.95 -3.70
N TYR A 81 -3.55 5.26 -3.22
CA TYR A 81 -3.56 4.59 -1.92
C TYR A 81 -2.78 3.27 -1.93
N ASN A 82 -2.38 2.75 -3.10
CA ASN A 82 -1.78 1.42 -3.24
C ASN A 82 -0.52 1.45 -4.11
N LEU A 83 0.64 1.37 -3.47
CA LEU A 83 1.91 1.16 -4.15
C LEU A 83 1.92 -0.22 -4.81
N CYS A 84 2.46 -0.31 -6.03
CA CYS A 84 2.43 -1.55 -6.83
C CYS A 84 3.43 -2.60 -6.31
N PRO A 85 2.98 -3.75 -5.79
CA PRO A 85 3.88 -4.77 -5.27
C PRO A 85 4.72 -5.48 -6.36
N ALA A 86 4.40 -5.27 -7.65
CA ALA A 86 5.25 -5.75 -8.74
C ALA A 86 6.45 -4.83 -9.01
N ASN A 87 6.45 -3.59 -8.51
CA ASN A 87 7.55 -2.66 -8.69
C ASN A 87 8.71 -3.00 -7.74
N ASP A 88 9.95 -2.98 -8.27
CA ASP A 88 11.12 -3.42 -7.52
C ASP A 88 11.52 -2.42 -6.42
N GLU A 89 11.30 -1.11 -6.61
CA GLU A 89 11.49 -0.07 -5.58
C GLU A 89 10.49 -0.22 -4.43
N VAL A 90 9.24 -0.54 -4.74
CA VAL A 90 8.21 -0.82 -3.72
C VAL A 90 8.58 -2.06 -2.91
N GLN A 91 9.06 -3.11 -3.57
CA GLN A 91 9.55 -4.31 -2.87
C GLN A 91 10.77 -4.00 -2.00
N HIS A 92 11.69 -3.17 -2.50
CA HIS A 92 12.84 -2.71 -1.73
C HIS A 92 12.39 -1.94 -0.49
N TYR A 93 11.47 -0.99 -0.64
CA TYR A 93 10.88 -0.23 0.46
C TYR A 93 10.28 -1.12 1.56
N VAL A 94 9.46 -2.09 1.19
CA VAL A 94 8.83 -3.01 2.16
C VAL A 94 9.88 -3.88 2.86
N ARG A 95 10.89 -4.38 2.14
CA ARG A 95 12.00 -5.11 2.75
C ARG A 95 12.81 -4.24 3.71
N ALA A 96 13.09 -3.00 3.34
CA ALA A 96 13.79 -2.04 4.18
C ALA A 96 13.02 -1.72 5.45
N LEU A 97 11.69 -1.53 5.37
CA LEU A 97 10.83 -1.37 6.56
C LEU A 97 10.95 -2.56 7.52
N CYS A 98 10.91 -3.78 6.99
CA CYS A 98 11.05 -4.98 7.81
C CYS A 98 12.43 -5.07 8.45
N GLN A 99 13.48 -4.76 7.69
CA GLN A 99 14.87 -4.78 8.19
C GLN A 99 15.09 -3.73 9.28
N ASP A 100 14.57 -2.53 9.08
CA ASP A 100 14.69 -1.43 10.02
C ASP A 100 13.98 -1.77 11.34
N LEU A 101 12.72 -2.20 11.27
CA LEU A 101 11.96 -2.66 12.43
C LEU A 101 12.63 -3.84 13.15
N ALA A 102 13.19 -4.80 12.40
CA ALA A 102 13.89 -5.94 12.98
C ALA A 102 15.20 -5.54 13.70
N SER A 103 15.75 -4.37 13.42
CA SER A 103 16.93 -3.84 14.13
C SER A 103 16.59 -3.24 15.48
N ILE A 104 15.32 -3.00 15.78
CA ILE A 104 14.86 -2.43 17.05
C ILE A 104 14.78 -3.56 18.09
N GLU A 105 15.63 -3.52 19.11
CA GLU A 105 15.76 -4.58 20.13
C GLU A 105 14.44 -4.96 20.81
N SER A 106 13.55 -3.99 21.01
CA SER A 106 12.25 -4.21 21.67
C SER A 106 11.20 -4.88 20.77
N VAL A 107 11.44 -5.00 19.45
CA VAL A 107 10.50 -5.60 18.50
C VAL A 107 10.78 -7.08 18.34
N GLU A 108 9.82 -7.91 18.71
CA GLU A 108 9.92 -9.37 18.61
C GLU A 108 9.24 -9.98 17.39
N CYS A 109 8.25 -9.27 16.87
CA CYS A 109 7.44 -9.75 15.76
C CYS A 109 7.00 -8.57 14.89
N ILE A 110 7.00 -8.79 13.58
CA ILE A 110 6.47 -7.83 12.60
C ILE A 110 5.23 -8.47 11.97
N THR A 111 4.10 -7.80 12.08
CA THR A 111 2.86 -8.20 11.41
C THR A 111 2.67 -7.32 10.19
N LEU A 112 2.71 -7.91 9.00
CA LEU A 112 2.55 -7.18 7.75
C LEU A 112 1.06 -7.01 7.44
N GLU A 113 0.65 -5.77 7.26
CA GLU A 113 -0.65 -5.41 6.73
C GLU A 113 -0.51 -4.95 5.29
N THR A 114 -1.40 -5.41 4.42
CA THR A 114 -1.45 -5.00 3.01
C THR A 114 -0.09 -5.11 2.28
N PRO A 115 0.61 -6.26 2.32
CA PRO A 115 1.90 -6.41 1.64
C PRO A 115 1.76 -6.65 0.12
N GLY A 116 0.53 -6.60 -0.42
CA GLY A 116 0.20 -6.95 -1.80
C GLY A 116 -0.78 -5.98 -2.45
N TYR A 117 -1.49 -6.48 -3.46
CA TYR A 117 -2.54 -5.72 -4.13
C TYR A 117 -3.76 -5.56 -3.23
N LEU A 118 -4.26 -4.33 -3.14
CA LEU A 118 -5.50 -4.03 -2.43
C LEU A 118 -6.71 -4.19 -3.37
N PRO A 119 -7.87 -4.60 -2.85
CA PRO A 119 -9.09 -4.59 -3.64
C PRO A 119 -9.52 -3.17 -3.98
N PHE A 120 -10.22 -3.00 -5.10
CA PHE A 120 -10.67 -1.69 -5.58
C PHE A 120 -11.42 -0.88 -4.49
N TRP A 121 -12.36 -1.53 -3.78
CA TRP A 121 -13.20 -0.89 -2.76
C TRP A 121 -12.42 -0.43 -1.51
N HIS A 122 -11.17 -0.85 -1.33
CA HIS A 122 -10.37 -0.38 -0.21
C HIS A 122 -10.05 1.12 -0.29
N GLY A 123 -9.83 1.65 -1.51
CA GLY A 123 -9.65 3.08 -1.73
C GLY A 123 -10.90 3.82 -2.21
N TYR A 124 -12.03 3.13 -2.22
CA TYR A 124 -13.28 3.68 -2.69
C TYR A 124 -13.99 4.44 -1.56
N HIS A 125 -14.05 5.75 -1.70
CA HIS A 125 -14.74 6.59 -0.74
C HIS A 125 -16.26 6.52 -0.93
N HIS A 126 -17.00 6.59 0.17
CA HIS A 126 -18.47 6.51 0.17
C HIS A 126 -19.14 7.62 -0.65
N GLU A 127 -18.45 8.74 -0.89
CA GLU A 127 -18.93 9.82 -1.78
C GLU A 127 -19.12 9.36 -3.22
N PHE A 128 -18.40 8.31 -3.64
CA PHE A 128 -18.55 7.73 -4.97
C PHE A 128 -19.57 6.58 -5.02
N GLY A 129 -20.24 6.29 -3.91
CA GLY A 129 -21.23 5.20 -3.78
C GLY A 129 -22.52 5.38 -4.58
N PHE A 130 -22.65 6.47 -5.35
CA PHE A 130 -23.80 6.71 -6.24
C PHE A 130 -23.79 5.83 -7.51
N VAL A 131 -22.65 5.27 -7.88
CA VAL A 131 -22.55 4.31 -8.97
C VAL A 131 -22.45 2.90 -8.38
N PRO A 132 -23.51 2.09 -8.41
CA PRO A 132 -23.45 0.74 -7.90
C PRO A 132 -22.53 -0.11 -8.78
N LEU A 133 -21.44 -0.59 -8.19
CA LEU A 133 -20.51 -1.51 -8.81
C LEU A 133 -20.77 -2.91 -8.24
N ASP A 134 -21.05 -3.87 -9.10
CA ASP A 134 -21.15 -5.25 -8.68
C ASP A 134 -19.76 -5.88 -8.43
N PHE A 135 -19.76 -7.10 -7.94
CA PHE A 135 -18.53 -7.80 -7.61
C PHE A 135 -17.59 -7.97 -8.83
N GLN A 136 -18.14 -8.18 -10.04
CA GLN A 136 -17.33 -8.39 -11.23
C GLN A 136 -16.65 -7.08 -11.67
N ALA A 137 -17.39 -5.96 -11.69
CA ALA A 137 -16.81 -4.65 -11.99
C ALA A 137 -15.69 -4.30 -10.99
N GLN A 138 -15.93 -4.52 -9.70
CA GLN A 138 -14.93 -4.27 -8.67
C GLN A 138 -13.68 -5.17 -8.85
N ALA A 139 -13.87 -6.44 -9.17
CA ALA A 139 -12.76 -7.37 -9.43
C ALA A 139 -11.94 -6.97 -10.67
N LEU A 140 -12.61 -6.54 -11.75
CA LEU A 140 -11.93 -6.06 -12.96
C LEU A 140 -11.18 -4.74 -12.73
N LEU A 141 -11.76 -3.83 -11.96
CA LEU A 141 -11.12 -2.57 -11.56
C LEU A 141 -9.92 -2.79 -10.63
N ALA A 142 -9.92 -3.87 -9.84
CA ALA A 142 -8.82 -4.21 -8.95
C ALA A 142 -7.59 -4.78 -9.66
N LEU A 143 -7.70 -5.20 -10.94
CA LEU A 143 -6.57 -5.72 -11.69
C LEU A 143 -5.55 -4.62 -11.99
N CYS A 144 -4.27 -4.93 -11.74
CA CYS A 144 -3.19 -4.01 -12.00
C CYS A 144 -2.60 -4.18 -13.41
N PHE A 145 -2.50 -3.07 -14.14
CA PHE A 145 -1.88 -2.97 -15.46
C PHE A 145 -0.72 -1.96 -15.48
N SER A 146 -0.06 -1.72 -14.35
CA SER A 146 1.19 -0.95 -14.32
C SER A 146 2.25 -1.61 -15.21
N ALA A 147 3.24 -0.84 -15.67
CA ALA A 147 4.32 -1.35 -16.51
C ALA A 147 5.04 -2.55 -15.86
N ASP A 148 5.27 -2.49 -14.55
CA ASP A 148 5.96 -3.55 -13.81
C ASP A 148 5.11 -4.82 -13.72
N THR A 149 3.80 -4.69 -13.44
CA THR A 149 2.88 -5.83 -13.41
C THR A 149 2.81 -6.48 -14.79
N LYS A 150 2.68 -5.69 -15.86
CA LYS A 150 2.64 -6.20 -17.24
C LYS A 150 3.94 -6.92 -17.61
N ARG A 151 5.09 -6.32 -17.28
CA ARG A 151 6.41 -6.95 -17.51
C ARG A 151 6.51 -8.32 -16.83
N LYS A 152 6.14 -8.39 -15.54
CA LYS A 152 6.15 -9.65 -14.80
C LYS A 152 5.13 -10.66 -15.34
N ALA A 153 3.92 -10.23 -15.67
CA ALA A 153 2.89 -11.09 -16.26
C ALA A 153 3.34 -11.72 -17.57
N ILE A 154 3.98 -10.94 -18.46
CA ILE A 154 4.55 -11.42 -19.73
C ILE A 154 5.62 -12.49 -19.51
N SER A 155 6.48 -12.34 -18.48
CA SER A 155 7.49 -13.33 -18.16
C SER A 155 6.91 -14.70 -17.70
N PHE A 156 5.64 -14.70 -17.27
CA PHE A 156 4.87 -15.91 -16.96
C PHE A 156 3.94 -16.37 -18.11
N GLY A 157 4.12 -15.84 -19.32
CA GLY A 157 3.36 -16.23 -20.51
C GLY A 157 1.95 -15.59 -20.60
N VAL A 158 1.66 -14.58 -19.78
CA VAL A 158 0.36 -13.88 -19.84
C VAL A 158 0.40 -12.79 -20.90
N HIS A 159 -0.59 -12.78 -21.81
CA HIS A 159 -0.77 -11.73 -22.81
C HIS A 159 -1.40 -10.48 -22.16
N ALA A 160 -0.63 -9.73 -21.39
CA ALA A 160 -1.10 -8.67 -20.51
C ALA A 160 -1.84 -7.54 -21.25
N ASP A 161 -1.39 -7.16 -22.46
CA ASP A 161 -2.07 -6.12 -23.25
C ASP A 161 -3.42 -6.61 -23.79
N SER A 162 -3.51 -7.86 -24.24
CA SER A 162 -4.78 -8.46 -24.68
C SER A 162 -5.77 -8.56 -23.53
N LEU A 163 -5.29 -8.95 -22.35
CA LEU A 163 -6.10 -8.99 -21.11
C LEU A 163 -6.59 -7.59 -20.74
N GLN A 164 -5.71 -6.58 -20.77
CA GLN A 164 -6.09 -5.20 -20.50
C GLN A 164 -7.20 -4.70 -21.43
N ASN A 165 -7.05 -4.93 -22.75
CA ASN A 165 -8.04 -4.53 -23.74
C ASN A 165 -9.39 -5.24 -23.50
N TRP A 166 -9.35 -6.52 -23.15
CA TRP A 166 -10.56 -7.28 -22.81
C TRP A 166 -11.25 -6.70 -21.57
N VAL A 167 -10.49 -6.40 -20.50
CA VAL A 167 -11.03 -5.79 -19.27
C VAL A 167 -11.66 -4.43 -19.55
N VAL A 168 -10.98 -3.56 -20.32
CA VAL A 168 -11.53 -2.27 -20.75
C VAL A 168 -12.85 -2.45 -21.50
N GLY A 169 -12.91 -3.40 -22.43
CA GLY A 169 -14.14 -3.70 -23.17
C GLY A 169 -15.30 -4.10 -22.27
N ARG A 170 -15.04 -4.97 -21.28
CA ARG A 170 -16.04 -5.43 -20.31
C ARG A 170 -16.53 -4.31 -19.40
N LEU A 171 -15.62 -3.52 -18.87
CA LEU A 171 -15.97 -2.38 -18.01
C LEU A 171 -16.77 -1.31 -18.77
N ASN A 172 -16.38 -1.00 -20.02
CA ASN A 172 -17.14 -0.07 -20.86
C ASN A 172 -18.56 -0.57 -21.14
N GLN A 173 -18.72 -1.86 -21.41
CA GLN A 173 -20.03 -2.47 -21.61
C GLN A 173 -20.88 -2.34 -20.33
N PHE A 174 -20.32 -2.68 -19.17
CA PHE A 174 -20.99 -2.55 -17.89
C PHE A 174 -21.43 -1.11 -17.60
N PHE A 175 -20.53 -0.13 -17.79
CA PHE A 175 -20.85 1.28 -17.55
C PHE A 175 -21.91 1.84 -18.50
N ALA A 176 -21.99 1.30 -19.73
CA ALA A 176 -23.01 1.71 -20.71
C ALA A 176 -24.39 1.08 -20.48
N SER A 177 -24.46 -0.16 -19.99
CA SER A 177 -25.70 -0.94 -19.96
C SER A 177 -26.02 -1.59 -18.60
N GLY A 178 -25.09 -1.55 -17.66
CA GLY A 178 -25.18 -2.31 -16.41
C GLY A 178 -25.05 -3.84 -16.60
N VAL A 179 -24.63 -4.30 -17.77
CA VAL A 179 -24.48 -5.74 -18.13
C VAL A 179 -23.12 -5.95 -18.79
N TYR A 180 -22.49 -7.11 -18.58
CA TYR A 180 -21.22 -7.51 -19.21
C TYR A 180 -21.40 -8.18 -20.57
#